data_4471d2acf79824c77e75578b7dd1705b
#
_entry.id   4471d2acf79824c77e75578b7dd1705b
#
_cell.length_a   1.000
_cell.length_b   1.000
_cell.length_c   1.000
_cell.angle_alpha   90.00
_cell.angle_beta   90.00
_cell.angle_gamma   90.00
#
_symmetry.space_group_name_H-M   'P 1'
#
loop_
_entity.id
_entity.type
_entity.pdbx_description
1 polymer ?
#
loop_
_entity_poly.entity_id
_entity_poly.type
_entity_poly.pdbx_seq_one_letter_code
_entity_poly.pdbx_strand_id
1 'polypeptide(L)'
;QKLSGIIDEGYIFTNKNNHLANSREDVFNPYLHFLLEKVNHQHYEYLDILFEQLATRSYFLSVFDYQDLSIYQIGDKKYYPIYTSTLEMEKDQKCQNKKNSVYSFDDYSRMFLNQEKIDGIIINPYHKERSVVLNKDVIQYINQVKNKNMKTYVQAKNYLKDKKRRHKYEINHES
;
A
#
# COMPACT_ATOMS: atom_id res chain seq x y z
N GLN A 1 -5.06 -20.82 0.25
CA GLN A 1 -4.79 -20.32 0.06
C GLN A 1 -4.68 -19.74 0.10
N LYS A 2 -4.93 -19.78 0.29
CA LYS A 2 -4.77 -19.07 0.21
C LYS A 2 -4.59 -18.27 -0.10
N LEU A 3 -4.88 -18.15 -0.35
CA LEU A 3 -4.70 -17.28 -0.78
C LEU A 3 -4.99 -16.76 -0.90
N SER A 4 -5.08 -16.68 -0.83
CA SER A 4 -5.22 -15.91 -1.04
C SER A 4 -5.29 -15.30 -1.14
N GLY A 5 -5.54 -15.50 -1.07
CA GLY A 5 -5.60 -14.70 -1.33
C GLY A 5 -5.37 -14.22 -1.36
N ILE A 6 -5.52 -14.26 -1.65
CA ILE A 6 -5.11 -13.71 -1.92
C ILE A 6 -4.89 -13.39 -2.21
N ILE A 7 -5.01 -13.49 -2.28
CA ILE A 7 -4.80 -13.06 -2.66
C ILE A 7 -4.96 -12.65 -3.15
N ASP A 8 -5.35 -12.64 -3.29
CA ASP A 8 -5.59 -12.08 -3.75
C ASP A 8 -5.85 -11.54 -3.83
N GLU A 9 -6.26 -11.59 -3.79
CA GLU A 9 -6.49 -10.96 -3.85
C GLU A 9 -6.54 -10.58 -3.55
N GLY A 10 -6.59 -11.23 -3.25
CA GLY A 10 -6.59 -10.86 -2.89
C GLY A 10 -6.61 -11.17 -2.17
N TYR A 11 -6.76 -11.23 -2.05
CA TYR A 11 -6.64 -11.33 -1.55
C TYR A 11 -6.96 -11.16 -0.92
N ILE A 12 -7.24 -11.41 -0.75
CA ILE A 12 -7.53 -11.27 -0.15
C ILE A 12 -8.14 -10.95 0.43
N PHE A 13 -8.66 -11.00 0.55
CA PHE A 13 -9.21 -10.66 1.14
C PHE A 13 -10.11 -10.60 1.75
N THR A 14 -10.80 -10.94 1.99
CA THR A 14 -11.47 -10.92 2.66
C THR A 14 -12.17 -10.99 3.44
N ASN A 15 -12.77 -10.91 3.67
CA ASN A 15 -13.39 -10.91 4.61
C ASN A 15 -13.70 -10.28 5.36
N LYS A 16 -14.02 -9.97 5.39
CA LYS A 16 -13.98 -9.32 6.15
C LYS A 16 -13.08 -8.68 6.66
N ASN A 17 -12.27 -8.06 6.07
CA ASN A 17 -11.71 -6.95 6.66
C ASN A 17 -10.88 -7.20 7.90
N ASN A 18 -11.42 -7.73 8.89
CA ASN A 18 -10.77 -8.00 10.16
C ASN A 18 -9.74 -9.10 10.07
N HIS A 19 -9.88 -9.97 9.11
CA HIS A 19 -8.91 -11.05 8.91
C HIS A 19 -7.55 -10.52 8.49
N LEU A 20 -7.53 -9.58 7.56
CA LEU A 20 -6.29 -8.99 7.11
C LEU A 20 -5.60 -8.22 8.24
N ALA A 21 -6.36 -7.50 9.04
CA ALA A 21 -5.82 -6.76 10.16
C ALA A 21 -5.21 -7.66 11.24
N ASN A 22 -5.63 -8.89 11.31
CA ASN A 22 -5.15 -9.84 12.32
C ASN A 22 -4.05 -10.75 11.81
N SER A 23 -3.83 -10.84 10.50
CA SER A 23 -2.82 -11.71 9.92
C SER A 23 -1.65 -10.91 9.39
N ARG A 24 -0.55 -10.91 10.13
CA ARG A 24 0.68 -10.21 9.75
C ARG A 24 1.35 -10.82 8.52
N GLU A 25 1.09 -12.08 8.25
CA GLU A 25 1.66 -12.79 7.12
C GLU A 25 1.09 -12.28 5.80
N ASP A 26 -0.15 -11.80 5.82
CA ASP A 26 -0.79 -11.23 4.63
C ASP A 26 -0.17 -9.91 4.18
N VAL A 27 0.66 -9.31 5.03
CA VAL A 27 1.34 -8.05 4.70
C VAL A 27 2.49 -8.27 3.72
N PHE A 28 3.13 -9.44 3.77
CA PHE A 28 4.31 -9.70 2.96
C PHE A 28 3.98 -9.72 1.48
N ASN A 29 4.66 -8.85 0.74
CA ASN A 29 4.49 -8.71 -0.71
C ASN A 29 5.87 -8.78 -1.36
N PRO A 30 6.25 -9.93 -1.94
CA PRO A 30 7.57 -10.09 -2.57
C PRO A 30 7.82 -9.12 -3.72
N TYR A 31 6.78 -8.79 -4.48
CA TYR A 31 6.90 -7.85 -5.58
C TYR A 31 7.22 -6.44 -5.07
N LEU A 32 6.59 -6.04 -3.97
CA LEU A 32 6.89 -4.75 -3.34
C LEU A 32 8.35 -4.70 -2.87
N HIS A 33 8.85 -5.77 -2.26
CA HIS A 33 10.26 -5.86 -1.85
C HIS A 33 11.19 -5.71 -3.03
N PHE A 34 10.90 -6.37 -4.14
CA PHE A 34 11.66 -6.24 -5.37
C PHE A 34 11.70 -4.80 -5.86
N LEU A 35 10.55 -4.13 -5.89
CA LEU A 35 10.47 -2.73 -6.34
C LEU A 35 11.23 -1.78 -5.43
N LEU A 36 11.13 -1.96 -4.12
CA LEU A 36 11.86 -1.14 -3.15
C LEU A 36 13.37 -1.28 -3.33
N GLU A 37 13.86 -2.50 -3.55
CA GLU A 37 15.29 -2.74 -3.79
C GLU A 37 15.75 -2.10 -5.09
N LYS A 38 14.96 -2.20 -6.15
CA LYS A 38 15.28 -1.59 -7.44
C LYS A 38 15.39 -0.07 -7.31
N VAL A 39 14.43 0.57 -6.68
CA VAL A 39 14.44 2.02 -6.49
C VAL A 39 15.62 2.46 -5.62
N ASN A 40 15.95 1.69 -4.57
CA ASN A 40 17.12 1.97 -3.74
C ASN A 40 18.44 1.87 -4.52
N HIS A 41 18.51 0.99 -5.50
CA HIS A 41 19.67 0.86 -6.37
C HIS A 41 19.61 1.79 -7.57
N GLN A 42 18.79 2.85 -7.48
CA GLN A 42 18.67 3.92 -8.47
C GLN A 42 18.07 3.50 -9.82
N HIS A 43 17.35 2.39 -9.85
CA HIS A 43 16.55 1.97 -11.00
C HIS A 43 15.20 2.68 -11.00
N TYR A 44 15.22 3.98 -11.31
CA TYR A 44 14.05 4.86 -11.18
C TYR A 44 12.94 4.60 -12.20
N GLU A 45 13.22 3.78 -13.21
CA GLU A 45 12.20 3.29 -14.15
C GLU A 45 11.12 2.46 -13.46
N TYR A 46 11.38 1.98 -12.23
CA TYR A 46 10.41 1.23 -11.44
C TYR A 46 9.54 2.10 -10.54
N LEU A 47 9.76 3.42 -10.51
CA LEU A 47 9.01 4.30 -9.59
C LEU A 47 7.51 4.30 -9.85
N ASP A 48 7.08 4.35 -11.11
CA ASP A 48 5.65 4.38 -11.43
C ASP A 48 4.95 3.11 -10.98
N ILE A 49 5.60 1.97 -11.16
CA ILE A 49 5.07 0.67 -10.72
C ILE A 49 5.05 0.61 -9.19
N LEU A 50 6.09 1.13 -8.53
CA LEU A 50 6.13 1.20 -7.07
C LEU A 50 4.96 2.03 -6.54
N PHE A 51 4.74 3.21 -7.09
CA PHE A 51 3.64 4.08 -6.66
C PHE A 51 2.28 3.44 -6.88
N GLU A 52 2.10 2.72 -7.98
CA GLU A 52 0.88 1.98 -8.24
C GLU A 52 0.65 0.87 -7.21
N GLN A 53 1.70 0.11 -6.87
CA GLN A 53 1.59 -0.93 -5.85
C GLN A 53 1.24 -0.35 -4.47
N LEU A 54 1.87 0.75 -4.10
CA LEU A 54 1.56 1.45 -2.85
C LEU A 54 0.10 1.91 -2.83
N ALA A 55 -0.36 2.48 -3.94
CA ALA A 55 -1.70 3.05 -4.04
C ALA A 55 -2.82 2.00 -4.00
N THR A 56 -2.58 0.80 -4.50
CA THR A 56 -3.68 -0.12 -4.80
C THR A 56 -3.60 -1.48 -4.10
N ARG A 57 -2.43 -1.92 -3.68
CA ARG A 57 -2.26 -3.32 -3.29
C ARG A 57 -1.39 -3.55 -2.05
N SER A 58 -1.12 -2.53 -1.29
CA SER A 58 -0.13 -2.66 -0.21
C SER A 58 -0.73 -2.44 1.16
N TYR A 59 -0.41 -3.35 2.06
CA TYR A 59 -0.67 -3.24 3.48
C TYR A 59 0.66 -3.22 4.23
N PHE A 60 0.67 -2.56 5.37
CA PHE A 60 1.90 -2.36 6.13
C PHE A 60 1.64 -2.53 7.62
N LEU A 61 2.69 -2.93 8.32
CA LEU A 61 2.70 -2.96 9.78
C LEU A 61 3.17 -1.61 10.33
N SER A 62 2.66 -1.23 11.47
CA SER A 62 3.14 -0.06 12.21
C SER A 62 3.13 -0.33 13.70
N VAL A 63 3.93 0.44 14.43
CA VAL A 63 4.05 0.36 15.87
C VAL A 63 3.43 1.62 16.47
N PHE A 64 2.61 1.44 17.50
CA PHE A 64 1.97 2.54 18.20
C PHE A 64 2.73 2.89 19.48
N ASP A 65 2.89 4.16 19.71
CA ASP A 65 3.37 4.71 20.95
C ASP A 65 2.15 5.31 21.66
N TYR A 66 1.54 4.54 22.56
CA TYR A 66 0.23 4.81 23.14
C TYR A 66 -0.87 4.83 22.07
N GLN A 67 -1.45 5.99 21.79
CA GLN A 67 -2.53 6.12 20.80
C GLN A 67 -2.05 6.61 19.44
N ASP A 68 -0.80 7.04 19.36
CA ASP A 68 -0.23 7.62 18.13
C ASP A 68 0.75 6.64 17.48
N LEU A 69 0.94 6.80 16.16
CA LEU A 69 2.00 6.06 15.48
C LEU A 69 3.35 6.49 16.03
N SER A 70 4.26 5.53 16.17
CA SER A 70 5.63 5.85 16.54
C SER A 70 6.28 6.72 15.47
N ILE A 71 7.31 7.47 15.87
CA ILE A 71 7.98 8.43 14.99
C ILE A 71 9.42 7.98 14.77
N TYR A 72 9.86 8.08 13.53
CA TYR A 72 11.26 7.87 13.13
C TYR A 72 11.84 9.22 12.71
N GLN A 73 12.97 9.60 13.30
CA GLN A 73 13.55 10.92 13.07
C GLN A 73 14.87 10.81 12.29
N ILE A 74 15.00 11.64 11.25
CA ILE A 74 16.23 11.81 10.49
C ILE A 74 16.58 13.30 10.55
N GLY A 75 17.64 13.64 11.29
CA GLY A 75 17.97 15.04 11.52
C GLY A 75 16.84 15.76 12.23
N ASP A 76 16.33 16.81 11.62
CA ASP A 76 15.20 17.59 12.12
C ASP A 76 13.85 17.14 11.55
N LYS A 77 13.85 16.13 10.67
CA LYS A 77 12.66 15.62 10.00
C LYS A 77 12.07 14.42 10.72
N LYS A 78 10.75 14.36 10.76
CA LYS A 78 10.00 13.30 11.45
C LYS A 78 9.12 12.55 10.47
N TYR A 79 9.13 11.23 10.56
CA TYR A 79 8.39 10.36 9.66
C TYR A 79 7.58 9.32 10.43
N TYR A 80 6.47 8.89 9.84
CA TYR A 80 5.77 7.69 10.30
C TYR A 80 6.45 6.47 9.69
N PRO A 81 7.06 5.58 10.50
CA PRO A 81 7.62 4.34 9.97
C PRO A 81 6.54 3.29 9.74
N ILE A 82 6.57 2.68 8.56
CA ILE A 82 5.73 1.54 8.23
C ILE A 82 6.61 0.41 7.70
N TYR A 83 6.16 -0.83 7.88
CA TYR A 83 6.99 -2.00 7.64
C TYR A 83 6.28 -2.98 6.71
N THR A 84 7.04 -3.57 5.79
CA THR A 84 6.52 -4.50 4.78
C THR A 84 6.42 -5.94 5.26
N SER A 85 6.94 -6.23 6.43
CA SER A 85 6.85 -7.56 7.04
C SER A 85 7.13 -7.49 8.54
N THR A 86 6.80 -8.56 9.24
CA THR A 86 7.12 -8.71 10.66
C THR A 86 8.64 -8.63 10.90
N LEU A 87 9.42 -9.24 10.01
CA LEU A 87 10.89 -9.21 10.13
C LEU A 87 11.42 -7.79 10.05
N GLU A 88 10.88 -6.96 9.15
CA GLU A 88 11.30 -5.56 9.05
C GLU A 88 10.90 -4.77 10.29
N MET A 89 9.70 -5.00 10.81
CA MET A 89 9.21 -4.33 12.02
C MET A 89 10.04 -4.71 13.26
N GLU A 90 10.44 -5.97 13.37
CA GLU A 90 11.20 -6.45 14.53
C GLU A 90 12.61 -5.88 14.62
N LYS A 91 13.12 -5.28 13.55
CA LYS A 91 14.37 -4.53 13.58
C LYS A 91 14.25 -3.24 14.39
N ASP A 92 13.03 -2.75 14.57
CA ASP A 92 12.75 -1.62 15.45
C ASP A 92 12.73 -2.12 16.90
N GLN A 93 13.75 -1.75 17.65
CA GLN A 93 13.85 -2.15 19.06
C GLN A 93 12.70 -1.61 19.90
N LYS A 94 12.03 -0.58 19.43
CA LYS A 94 10.88 0.01 20.12
C LYS A 94 9.60 -0.82 19.95
N CYS A 95 9.58 -1.79 19.03
CA CYS A 95 8.38 -2.58 18.79
C CYS A 95 8.05 -3.56 19.92
N GLN A 96 9.02 -3.88 20.76
CA GLN A 96 8.80 -4.81 21.88
C GLN A 96 7.86 -4.18 22.90
N ASN A 97 6.87 -4.97 23.32
CA ASN A 97 5.86 -4.56 24.29
C ASN A 97 4.98 -3.38 23.84
N LYS A 98 4.97 -3.07 22.55
CA LYS A 98 4.11 -2.03 22.00
C LYS A 98 3.05 -2.64 21.09
N LYS A 99 1.92 -1.95 21.02
CA LYS A 99 0.85 -2.33 20.11
C LYS A 99 1.30 -2.13 18.67
N ASN A 100 0.93 -3.08 17.82
CA ASN A 100 1.13 -2.92 16.38
C ASN A 100 -0.18 -3.18 15.64
N SER A 101 -0.27 -2.68 14.42
CA SER A 101 -1.46 -2.78 13.61
C SER A 101 -1.11 -2.87 12.15
N VAL A 102 -2.06 -3.34 11.35
CA VAL A 102 -1.96 -3.47 9.91
C VAL A 102 -2.97 -2.53 9.26
N TYR A 103 -2.50 -1.66 8.39
CA TYR A 103 -3.34 -0.75 7.62
C TYR A 103 -2.88 -0.69 6.17
N SER A 104 -3.78 -0.25 5.29
CA SER A 104 -3.43 0.06 3.91
C SER A 104 -2.59 1.33 3.83
N PHE A 105 -1.91 1.52 2.71
CA PHE A 105 -1.17 2.76 2.48
C PHE A 105 -2.10 3.99 2.52
N ASP A 106 -3.31 3.82 2.02
CA ASP A 106 -4.32 4.88 2.03
C ASP A 106 -4.65 5.34 3.45
N ASP A 107 -4.77 4.41 4.37
CA ASP A 107 -5.03 4.73 5.79
C ASP A 107 -3.87 5.51 6.40
N TYR A 108 -2.62 5.09 6.15
CA TYR A 108 -1.45 5.82 6.64
C TYR A 108 -1.35 7.20 6.01
N SER A 109 -1.68 7.32 4.74
CA SER A 109 -1.70 8.62 4.06
C SER A 109 -2.68 9.59 4.73
N ARG A 110 -3.87 9.11 5.07
CA ARG A 110 -4.86 9.93 5.77
C ARG A 110 -4.39 10.34 7.15
N MET A 111 -3.79 9.41 7.89
CA MET A 111 -3.21 9.74 9.20
C MET A 111 -2.13 10.80 9.08
N PHE A 112 -1.24 10.65 8.10
CA PHE A 112 -0.16 11.59 7.86
C PHE A 112 -0.68 12.97 7.46
N LEU A 113 -1.64 13.04 6.53
CA LEU A 113 -2.15 14.32 6.02
C LEU A 113 -2.88 15.14 7.09
N ASN A 114 -3.29 14.49 8.18
CA ASN A 114 -3.91 15.17 9.32
C ASN A 114 -2.89 15.63 10.36
N GLN A 115 -1.58 15.43 10.13
CA GLN A 115 -0.54 15.78 11.08
C GLN A 115 0.42 16.81 10.48
N GLU A 116 0.42 18.01 11.04
CA GLU A 116 1.26 19.10 10.52
C GLU A 116 2.74 18.96 10.88
N LYS A 117 3.03 18.23 11.95
CA LYS A 117 4.39 18.11 12.48
C LYS A 117 5.18 16.93 11.90
N ILE A 118 4.58 16.16 11.01
CA ILE A 118 5.19 14.98 10.41
C ILE A 118 5.52 15.32 8.95
N ASP A 119 6.74 15.01 8.55
CA ASP A 119 7.27 15.38 7.22
C ASP A 119 6.99 14.36 6.14
N GLY A 120 6.65 13.13 6.54
CA GLY A 120 6.36 12.08 5.56
C GLY A 120 6.18 10.71 6.20
N ILE A 121 6.24 9.72 5.34
CA ILE A 121 6.18 8.30 5.70
C ILE A 121 7.49 7.66 5.27
N ILE A 122 8.06 6.79 6.11
CA ILE A 122 9.25 6.04 5.75
C ILE A 122 8.93 4.54 5.78
N ILE A 123 9.26 3.86 4.69
CA ILE A 123 9.07 2.41 4.58
C ILE A 123 10.37 1.73 5.00
N ASN A 124 10.30 0.76 5.90
CA ASN A 124 11.43 -0.07 6.36
C ASN A 124 12.67 0.74 6.76
N PRO A 125 12.57 1.63 7.74
CA PRO A 125 13.70 2.53 8.09
C PRO A 125 14.97 1.82 8.51
N TYR A 126 14.87 0.56 8.96
CA TYR A 126 16.03 -0.20 9.45
C TYR A 126 16.60 -1.18 8.42
N HIS A 127 16.06 -1.20 7.20
CA HIS A 127 16.57 -2.06 6.13
C HIS A 127 17.26 -1.22 5.07
N LYS A 128 18.57 -1.37 4.95
CA LYS A 128 19.39 -0.55 4.07
C LYS A 128 18.91 -0.55 2.62
N GLU A 129 18.46 -1.70 2.09
CA GLU A 129 18.12 -1.86 0.68
C GLU A 129 16.63 -1.76 0.37
N ARG A 130 15.78 -1.69 1.39
CA ARG A 130 14.32 -1.61 1.22
C ARG A 130 13.72 -0.41 1.89
N SER A 131 14.55 0.56 2.27
CA SER A 131 14.09 1.78 2.91
C SER A 131 13.79 2.85 1.87
N VAL A 132 12.59 3.43 1.93
CA VAL A 132 12.20 4.52 1.03
C VAL A 132 11.49 5.59 1.85
N VAL A 133 11.93 6.84 1.66
CA VAL A 133 11.30 8.01 2.27
C VAL A 133 10.30 8.61 1.30
N LEU A 134 9.08 8.81 1.76
CA LEU A 134 8.00 9.41 0.99
C LEU A 134 7.63 10.73 1.65
N ASN A 135 8.00 11.85 1.03
CA ASN A 135 7.62 13.16 1.53
C ASN A 135 6.17 13.47 1.15
N LYS A 136 5.67 14.61 1.61
CA LYS A 136 4.26 15.00 1.41
C LYS A 136 3.88 15.04 -0.07
N ASP A 137 4.74 15.59 -0.91
CA ASP A 137 4.44 15.72 -2.35
C ASP A 137 4.31 14.34 -3.01
N VAL A 138 5.19 13.41 -2.66
CA VAL A 138 5.15 12.04 -3.17
C VAL A 138 3.89 11.31 -2.70
N ILE A 139 3.52 11.47 -1.43
CA ILE A 139 2.32 10.85 -0.88
C ILE A 139 1.07 11.37 -1.60
N GLN A 140 1.00 12.68 -1.85
CA GLN A 140 -0.10 13.28 -2.60
C GLN A 140 -0.15 12.76 -4.03
N TYR A 141 1.01 12.60 -4.67
CA TYR A 141 1.10 12.03 -6.01
C TYR A 141 0.58 10.58 -6.05
N ILE A 142 0.96 9.77 -5.08
CA ILE A 142 0.48 8.38 -4.98
C ILE A 142 -1.05 8.34 -4.88
N ASN A 143 -1.64 9.24 -4.11
CA ASN A 143 -3.09 9.34 -4.00
C ASN A 143 -3.76 9.74 -5.32
N GLN A 144 -3.11 10.60 -6.11
CA GLN A 144 -3.60 10.95 -7.44
C GLN A 144 -3.54 9.75 -8.40
N VAL A 145 -2.46 8.98 -8.36
CA VAL A 145 -2.31 7.75 -9.15
C VAL A 145 -3.45 6.78 -8.85
N LYS A 146 -3.76 6.60 -7.57
CA LYS A 146 -4.87 5.75 -7.15
C LYS A 146 -6.20 6.21 -7.77
N ASN A 147 -6.51 7.48 -7.67
CA ASN A 147 -7.76 8.04 -8.18
C ASN A 147 -7.87 7.90 -9.70
N LYS A 148 -6.78 8.12 -10.41
CA LYS A 148 -6.71 7.96 -11.85
C LYS A 148 -6.99 6.52 -12.27
N ASN A 149 -6.35 5.56 -11.60
CA ASN A 149 -6.50 4.15 -11.91
C ASN A 149 -7.92 3.66 -11.64
N MET A 150 -8.54 4.12 -10.57
CA MET A 150 -9.94 3.80 -10.28
C MET A 150 -10.89 4.33 -11.36
N LYS A 151 -10.68 5.55 -11.82
CA LYS A 151 -11.46 6.15 -12.90
C LYS A 151 -11.35 5.32 -14.17
N THR A 152 -10.13 4.97 -14.57
CA THR A 152 -9.86 4.16 -15.77
C THR A 152 -10.53 2.79 -15.67
N TYR A 153 -10.47 2.17 -14.52
CA TYR A 153 -11.11 0.87 -14.28
C TYR A 153 -12.62 0.95 -14.46
N VAL A 154 -13.26 1.96 -13.88
CA VAL A 154 -14.71 2.16 -14.01
C VAL A 154 -15.12 2.40 -15.48
N GLN A 155 -14.36 3.22 -16.20
CA GLN A 155 -14.59 3.47 -17.62
C GLN A 155 -14.49 2.20 -18.45
N ALA A 156 -13.46 1.40 -18.24
CA ALA A 156 -13.27 0.12 -18.95
C ALA A 156 -14.41 -0.85 -18.66
N LYS A 157 -14.84 -0.93 -17.42
CA LYS A 157 -15.95 -1.79 -17.02
C LYS A 157 -17.25 -1.40 -17.70
N ASN A 158 -17.53 -0.10 -17.77
CA ASN A 158 -18.73 0.41 -18.42
C ASN A 158 -18.68 0.16 -19.94
N TYR A 159 -17.53 0.38 -20.56
CA TYR A 159 -17.33 0.08 -21.98
C TYR A 159 -17.62 -1.39 -22.30
N LEU A 160 -17.10 -2.31 -21.51
CA LEU A 160 -17.34 -3.74 -21.72
C LEU A 160 -18.80 -4.12 -21.53
N LYS A 161 -19.49 -3.50 -20.59
CA LYS A 161 -20.94 -3.70 -20.42
C LYS A 161 -21.72 -3.27 -21.65
N ASP A 162 -21.43 -2.11 -22.20
CA ASP A 162 -22.11 -1.57 -23.37
C ASP A 162 -21.84 -2.42 -24.60
N LYS A 163 -20.60 -2.85 -24.82
CA LYS A 163 -20.23 -3.74 -25.92
C LYS A 163 -20.97 -5.08 -25.83
N LYS A 164 -21.06 -5.65 -24.62
CA LYS A 164 -21.76 -6.92 -24.39
C LYS A 164 -23.26 -6.78 -24.67
N ARG A 165 -23.84 -5.65 -24.31
CA ARG A 165 -25.24 -5.34 -24.55
C ARG A 165 -25.53 -5.19 -26.04
N ARG A 166 -24.69 -4.50 -26.81
CA ARG A 166 -24.82 -4.36 -28.27
C ARG A 166 -24.74 -5.71 -28.97
N HIS A 167 -23.76 -6.54 -28.60
CA HIS A 167 -23.59 -7.87 -29.18
C HIS A 167 -24.84 -8.73 -28.98
N LYS A 168 -25.41 -8.70 -27.78
CA LYS A 168 -26.63 -9.41 -27.45
C LYS A 168 -27.83 -8.92 -28.28
N TYR A 169 -27.91 -7.61 -28.49
CA TYR A 169 -28.94 -6.99 -29.30
C TYR A 169 -28.84 -7.42 -30.77
N GLU A 170 -27.65 -7.40 -31.36
CA GLU A 170 -27.39 -7.81 -32.73
C GLU A 170 -27.78 -9.27 -32.96
N ILE A 171 -27.40 -10.18 -32.10
CA ILE A 171 -27.74 -11.60 -32.16
C ILE A 171 -29.26 -11.79 -32.16
N ASN A 172 -29.98 -11.08 -31.30
CA ASN A 172 -31.44 -11.19 -31.20
C ASN A 172 -32.16 -10.65 -32.45
N HIS A 173 -31.55 -9.72 -33.18
CA HIS A 173 -32.13 -9.16 -34.42
C HIS A 173 -31.77 -9.94 -35.66
N GLU A 174 -30.75 -10.75 -35.68
CA GLU A 174 -30.38 -11.62 -36.80
C GLU A 174 -31.18 -12.91 -36.82
N SER A 175 -31.76 -13.29 -35.71
CA SER A 175 -32.62 -14.48 -35.66
C SER A 175 -34.10 -14.08 -35.94
#